data_ebd60d0ada68e0aeeb3105bb134375cc
#
_entry.id   ebd60d0ada68e0aeeb3105bb134375cc
#
_cell.length_a   1.000
_cell.length_b   1.000
_cell.length_c   1.000
_cell.angle_alpha   90.00
_cell.angle_beta   90.00
_cell.angle_gamma   90.00
#
_symmetry.space_group_name_H-M   'P 1'
#
loop_
_entity.id
_entity.type
_entity.pdbx_description
1 polymer ?
#
loop_
_entity_poly.entity_id
_entity_poly.type
_entity_poly.pdbx_seq_one_letter_code
_entity_poly.pdbx_strand_id
1 'polypeptide(L)'
;MKPKLLAAALAATAVFALGIPAAHAVVFVYDATLSGANDAPPVSSPGTGWATVTYDDAAMTMRVEAEFSGLLGDVTAAHIHCCTATPMTGTAGVATTTPTFTGFPSGVKAGSYDMTFDLLQASSFNPNFVTLNGGSLASATAELFAGMDDGGAYFNIHSSEYGGGEIRGFLLPRSVPEPGSLALLALGAAALAGAAHRRRARREPGAQG
;
A
#
# COMPACT_ATOMS: atom_id res chain seq x y z
N MET A 1 13.62 -51.55 60.31
CA MET A 1 14.08 -50.97 59.06
C MET A 1 12.84 -50.51 58.24
N LYS A 2 12.64 -49.22 58.12
CA LYS A 2 11.49 -48.65 57.33
C LYS A 2 12.03 -48.14 56.00
N PRO A 3 11.47 -48.50 54.84
CA PRO A 3 11.89 -47.94 53.58
C PRO A 3 11.33 -46.52 53.38
N LYS A 4 12.18 -45.59 52.97
CA LYS A 4 11.82 -44.21 52.58
C LYS A 4 11.37 -44.24 51.17
N LEU A 5 10.11 -43.87 50.92
CA LEU A 5 9.56 -43.61 49.60
C LEU A 5 10.10 -42.27 49.06
N LEU A 6 10.87 -42.31 47.97
CA LEU A 6 11.28 -41.15 47.20
C LEU A 6 10.14 -40.77 46.28
N ALA A 7 9.52 -39.63 46.52
CA ALA A 7 8.55 -39.04 45.58
C ALA A 7 9.32 -38.26 44.48
N ALA A 8 9.33 -38.81 43.27
CA ALA A 8 9.84 -38.11 42.09
C ALA A 8 8.80 -37.08 41.58
N ALA A 9 9.13 -35.81 41.71
CA ALA A 9 8.33 -34.72 41.13
C ALA A 9 8.66 -34.61 39.63
N LEU A 10 7.74 -35.02 38.79
CA LEU A 10 7.80 -34.77 37.33
C LEU A 10 7.45 -33.30 37.06
N ALA A 11 8.46 -32.48 36.75
CA ALA A 11 8.26 -31.13 36.25
C ALA A 11 7.91 -31.21 34.76
N ALA A 12 6.64 -31.02 34.42
CA ALA A 12 6.22 -30.90 33.04
C ALA A 12 6.60 -29.51 32.53
N THR A 13 7.69 -29.42 31.74
CA THR A 13 8.10 -28.24 31.02
C THR A 13 7.18 -28.10 29.79
N ALA A 14 6.19 -27.22 29.86
CA ALA A 14 5.40 -26.83 28.70
C ALA A 14 6.28 -25.94 27.81
N VAL A 15 6.84 -26.54 26.76
CA VAL A 15 7.48 -25.78 25.66
C VAL A 15 6.38 -25.04 24.90
N PHE A 16 6.22 -23.77 25.17
CA PHE A 16 5.46 -22.88 24.31
C PHE A 16 6.25 -22.72 23.00
N ALA A 17 5.89 -23.45 21.98
CA ALA A 17 6.31 -23.17 20.62
C ALA A 17 5.73 -21.81 20.23
N LEU A 18 6.51 -20.74 20.42
CA LEU A 18 6.24 -19.44 19.81
C LEU A 18 6.36 -19.66 18.30
N GLY A 19 5.22 -19.90 17.65
CA GLY A 19 5.16 -19.90 16.19
C GLY A 19 5.69 -18.54 15.72
N ILE A 20 6.80 -18.53 15.00
CA ILE A 20 7.31 -17.35 14.32
C ILE A 20 6.19 -16.98 13.33
N PRO A 21 5.56 -15.80 13.43
CA PRO A 21 4.58 -15.40 12.42
C PRO A 21 5.28 -15.42 11.08
N ALA A 22 4.76 -16.18 10.12
CA ALA A 22 5.19 -16.06 8.75
C ALA A 22 5.01 -14.59 8.34
N ALA A 23 6.06 -13.97 7.78
CA ALA A 23 5.94 -12.67 7.17
C ALA A 23 4.89 -12.81 6.05
N HIS A 24 3.72 -12.23 6.26
CA HIS A 24 2.71 -12.14 5.23
C HIS A 24 3.11 -11.00 4.30
N ALA A 25 3.03 -11.24 2.97
CA ALA A 25 3.10 -10.19 1.98
C ALA A 25 2.08 -9.10 2.36
N VAL A 26 2.52 -7.87 2.43
CA VAL A 26 1.62 -6.74 2.62
C VAL A 26 1.34 -6.15 1.25
N VAL A 27 0.05 -6.10 0.90
CA VAL A 27 -0.41 -5.50 -0.34
C VAL A 27 -1.01 -4.15 -0.01
N PHE A 28 -0.44 -3.10 -0.61
CA PHE A 28 -0.91 -1.73 -0.49
C PHE A 28 -1.70 -1.38 -1.74
N VAL A 29 -2.82 -0.69 -1.57
CA VAL A 29 -3.68 -0.27 -2.69
C VAL A 29 -3.92 1.23 -2.60
N TYR A 30 -3.72 1.91 -3.71
CA TYR A 30 -3.91 3.35 -3.84
C TYR A 30 -4.89 3.64 -4.97
N ASP A 31 -5.81 4.54 -4.73
CA ASP A 31 -6.82 4.94 -5.71
C ASP A 31 -6.72 6.42 -6.06
N ALA A 32 -7.01 6.74 -7.31
CA ALA A 32 -7.12 8.11 -7.79
C ALA A 32 -8.37 8.29 -8.65
N THR A 33 -9.10 9.38 -8.42
CA THR A 33 -10.13 9.87 -9.36
C THR A 33 -9.51 10.94 -10.24
N LEU A 34 -9.55 10.73 -11.56
CA LEU A 34 -8.91 11.59 -12.56
C LEU A 34 -9.89 12.59 -13.12
N SER A 35 -9.50 13.86 -13.18
CA SER A 35 -10.26 14.92 -13.81
C SER A 35 -9.35 16.07 -14.24
N GLY A 36 -9.80 16.89 -15.19
CA GLY A 36 -9.09 18.11 -15.58
C GLY A 36 -9.03 19.15 -14.47
N ALA A 37 -10.05 19.20 -13.60
CA ALA A 37 -10.07 20.10 -12.45
C ALA A 37 -8.96 19.81 -11.43
N ASN A 38 -8.47 18.59 -11.39
CA ASN A 38 -7.37 18.17 -10.51
C ASN A 38 -5.99 18.50 -11.10
N ASP A 39 -5.90 18.96 -12.36
CA ASP A 39 -4.60 19.30 -12.95
C ASP A 39 -4.02 20.62 -12.38
N ALA A 40 -2.75 20.88 -12.62
CA ALA A 40 -2.08 22.08 -12.13
C ALA A 40 -1.24 22.73 -13.24
N PRO A 41 -1.72 23.84 -13.83
CA PRO A 41 -3.01 24.49 -13.50
C PRO A 41 -4.22 23.65 -13.93
N PRO A 42 -5.40 23.83 -13.30
CA PRO A 42 -6.62 23.14 -13.71
C PRO A 42 -6.96 23.38 -15.18
N VAL A 43 -7.41 22.34 -15.88
CA VAL A 43 -7.82 22.40 -17.29
C VAL A 43 -9.32 22.14 -17.43
N SER A 44 -9.94 22.81 -18.41
CA SER A 44 -11.38 22.67 -18.70
C SER A 44 -11.60 21.49 -19.65
N SER A 45 -11.28 20.27 -19.17
CA SER A 45 -11.59 19.04 -19.90
C SER A 45 -12.81 18.35 -19.27
N PRO A 46 -13.74 17.81 -20.10
CA PRO A 46 -14.80 16.91 -19.62
C PRO A 46 -14.27 15.50 -19.34
N GLY A 47 -12.99 15.25 -19.63
CA GLY A 47 -12.33 13.97 -19.41
C GLY A 47 -12.40 13.55 -17.95
N THR A 48 -12.70 12.29 -17.73
CA THR A 48 -12.74 11.65 -16.41
C THR A 48 -12.09 10.27 -16.45
N GLY A 49 -11.68 9.79 -15.30
CA GLY A 49 -11.12 8.45 -15.18
C GLY A 49 -10.89 8.05 -13.72
N TRP A 50 -10.35 6.89 -13.57
CA TRP A 50 -9.81 6.40 -12.30
C TRP A 50 -8.49 5.66 -12.54
N ALA A 51 -7.67 5.59 -11.53
CA ALA A 51 -6.50 4.72 -11.51
C ALA A 51 -6.41 4.02 -10.16
N THR A 52 -5.96 2.76 -10.18
CA THR A 52 -5.61 1.99 -8.99
C THR A 52 -4.19 1.49 -9.14
N VAL A 53 -3.39 1.67 -8.10
CA VAL A 53 -2.04 1.11 -8.00
C VAL A 53 -2.03 0.11 -6.87
N THR A 54 -1.62 -1.13 -7.17
CA THR A 54 -1.44 -2.20 -6.18
C THR A 54 0.05 -2.51 -6.06
N TYR A 55 0.60 -2.34 -4.86
CA TYR A 55 1.97 -2.65 -4.53
C TYR A 55 2.05 -3.90 -3.66
N ASP A 56 2.79 -4.91 -4.11
CA ASP A 56 3.14 -6.11 -3.34
C ASP A 56 4.60 -6.01 -2.93
N ASP A 57 4.85 -5.83 -1.63
CA ASP A 57 6.18 -5.62 -1.07
C ASP A 57 7.02 -6.90 -1.04
N ALA A 58 6.40 -8.07 -1.00
CA ALA A 58 7.10 -9.34 -1.03
C ALA A 58 7.48 -9.75 -2.46
N ALA A 59 6.58 -9.52 -3.43
CA ALA A 59 6.84 -9.79 -4.85
C ALA A 59 7.66 -8.67 -5.51
N MET A 60 7.77 -7.50 -4.89
CA MET A 60 8.37 -6.29 -5.46
C MET A 60 7.73 -5.92 -6.80
N THR A 61 6.41 -5.91 -6.84
CA THR A 61 5.65 -5.59 -8.05
C THR A 61 4.67 -4.43 -7.83
N MET A 62 4.42 -3.68 -8.91
CA MET A 62 3.43 -2.61 -8.97
C MET A 62 2.47 -2.90 -10.11
N ARG A 63 1.21 -3.21 -9.83
CA ARG A 63 0.14 -3.29 -10.83
C ARG A 63 -0.54 -1.94 -10.93
N VAL A 64 -0.70 -1.47 -12.16
CA VAL A 64 -1.37 -0.20 -12.50
C VAL A 64 -2.59 -0.52 -13.34
N GLU A 65 -3.75 -0.16 -12.83
CA GLU A 65 -5.03 -0.27 -13.53
C GLU A 65 -5.61 1.12 -13.71
N ALA A 66 -6.15 1.42 -14.88
CA ALA A 66 -6.79 2.69 -15.15
C ALA A 66 -7.90 2.54 -16.20
N GLU A 67 -8.91 3.42 -16.09
CA GLU A 67 -9.92 3.61 -17.12
C GLU A 67 -10.18 5.10 -17.26
N PHE A 68 -10.33 5.56 -18.50
CA PHE A 68 -10.55 6.96 -18.79
C PHE A 68 -11.45 7.14 -20.02
N SER A 69 -12.15 8.26 -20.07
CA SER A 69 -13.03 8.61 -21.19
C SER A 69 -13.26 10.12 -21.31
N GLY A 70 -13.73 10.54 -22.47
CA GLY A 70 -14.16 11.91 -22.69
C GLY A 70 -13.02 12.92 -22.82
N LEU A 71 -11.78 12.48 -23.13
CA LEU A 71 -10.68 13.41 -23.37
C LEU A 71 -10.93 14.29 -24.60
N LEU A 72 -10.44 15.52 -24.57
CA LEU A 72 -10.47 16.45 -25.70
C LEU A 72 -9.39 16.11 -26.74
N GLY A 73 -8.18 15.82 -26.27
CA GLY A 73 -7.06 15.39 -27.10
C GLY A 73 -6.89 13.87 -27.12
N ASP A 74 -6.14 13.38 -28.09
CA ASP A 74 -5.73 11.99 -28.14
C ASP A 74 -4.58 11.75 -27.15
N VAL A 75 -4.62 10.64 -26.40
CA VAL A 75 -3.57 10.28 -25.42
C VAL A 75 -2.21 10.26 -26.06
N THR A 76 -1.24 10.92 -25.46
CA THR A 76 0.17 10.94 -25.86
C THR A 76 1.06 10.22 -24.85
N ALA A 77 0.72 10.27 -23.55
CA ALA A 77 1.46 9.59 -22.49
C ALA A 77 0.61 9.45 -21.23
N ALA A 78 1.01 8.52 -20.36
CA ALA A 78 0.53 8.42 -18.98
C ALA A 78 1.65 7.98 -18.05
N HIS A 79 1.68 8.55 -16.84
CA HIS A 79 2.71 8.29 -15.85
C HIS A 79 2.16 8.44 -14.43
N ILE A 80 2.96 7.96 -13.47
CA ILE A 80 2.89 8.43 -12.09
C ILE A 80 4.02 9.45 -11.89
N HIS A 81 3.64 10.60 -11.36
CA HIS A 81 4.54 11.66 -10.94
C HIS A 81 4.73 11.62 -9.42
N CYS A 82 5.96 11.87 -8.94
CA CYS A 82 6.30 11.93 -7.52
C CYS A 82 7.55 12.77 -7.28
N CYS A 83 7.71 13.43 -6.15
CA CYS A 83 6.74 13.63 -5.12
C CYS A 83 6.54 15.14 -4.95
N THR A 84 5.31 15.57 -4.77
CA THR A 84 5.03 17.01 -4.58
C THR A 84 5.49 17.47 -3.20
N ALA A 85 5.92 18.72 -3.09
CA ALA A 85 6.40 19.30 -1.83
C ALA A 85 5.31 19.43 -0.74
N THR A 86 4.06 19.44 -1.16
CA THR A 86 2.89 19.52 -0.28
C THR A 86 1.86 18.48 -0.74
N PRO A 87 1.31 17.69 0.19
CA PRO A 87 0.27 16.71 -0.14
C PRO A 87 -0.88 17.29 -0.93
N MET A 88 -1.40 16.56 -1.89
CA MET A 88 -2.59 16.85 -2.68
C MET A 88 -2.50 18.13 -3.52
N THR A 89 -1.31 18.72 -3.74
CA THR A 89 -1.17 19.96 -4.49
C THR A 89 0.18 20.08 -5.19
N GLY A 90 0.28 20.96 -6.20
CA GLY A 90 1.50 21.22 -6.93
C GLY A 90 1.80 20.19 -8.03
N THR A 91 3.04 20.16 -8.48
CA THR A 91 3.54 19.28 -9.55
C THR A 91 4.84 18.62 -9.12
N ALA A 92 5.13 17.45 -9.70
CA ALA A 92 6.36 16.70 -9.51
C ALA A 92 6.86 16.14 -10.86
N GLY A 93 8.11 15.69 -10.89
CA GLY A 93 8.66 14.98 -12.05
C GLY A 93 8.03 13.60 -12.24
N VAL A 94 8.23 13.01 -13.42
CA VAL A 94 7.80 11.64 -13.71
C VAL A 94 8.66 10.67 -12.90
N ALA A 95 8.02 9.78 -12.14
CA ALA A 95 8.67 8.76 -11.34
C ALA A 95 8.77 7.41 -12.08
N THR A 96 7.76 7.06 -12.86
CA THR A 96 7.64 5.76 -13.53
C THR A 96 8.19 5.79 -14.96
N THR A 97 8.06 4.66 -15.66
CA THR A 97 8.55 4.46 -17.05
C THR A 97 8.30 5.64 -17.96
N THR A 98 9.31 6.04 -18.72
CA THR A 98 9.25 7.10 -19.74
C THR A 98 9.51 6.54 -21.14
N PRO A 99 8.93 7.12 -22.22
CA PRO A 99 8.09 8.33 -22.28
C PRO A 99 6.64 8.13 -21.83
N THR A 100 6.18 6.92 -21.60
CA THR A 100 4.84 6.55 -21.14
C THR A 100 4.88 5.15 -20.52
N PHE A 101 3.90 4.77 -19.73
CA PHE A 101 3.70 3.39 -19.34
C PHE A 101 3.68 2.47 -20.55
N THR A 102 4.42 1.36 -20.47
CA THR A 102 4.48 0.37 -21.56
C THR A 102 3.08 -0.17 -21.88
N GLY A 103 2.70 -0.06 -23.15
CA GLY A 103 1.39 -0.54 -23.61
C GLY A 103 0.18 0.31 -23.20
N PHE A 104 0.38 1.50 -22.63
CA PHE A 104 -0.73 2.41 -22.35
C PHE A 104 -1.41 2.84 -23.66
N PRO A 105 -2.75 2.89 -23.72
CA PRO A 105 -3.48 3.31 -24.91
C PRO A 105 -3.00 4.67 -25.42
N SER A 106 -2.67 4.79 -26.69
CA SER A 106 -2.19 6.01 -27.32
C SER A 106 -3.01 6.32 -28.57
N GLY A 107 -3.17 7.60 -28.90
CA GLY A 107 -3.95 8.03 -30.06
C GLY A 107 -5.47 7.85 -29.89
N VAL A 108 -5.97 7.77 -28.67
CA VAL A 108 -7.37 7.54 -28.32
C VAL A 108 -7.84 8.54 -27.27
N LYS A 109 -9.16 8.75 -27.15
CA LYS A 109 -9.80 9.65 -26.17
C LYS A 109 -10.49 8.92 -25.02
N ALA A 110 -10.45 7.59 -25.05
CA ALA A 110 -10.97 6.71 -24.03
C ALA A 110 -10.23 5.38 -24.10
N GLY A 111 -10.10 4.70 -22.97
CA GLY A 111 -9.43 3.40 -22.92
C GLY A 111 -9.34 2.85 -21.53
N SER A 112 -8.82 1.63 -21.44
CA SER A 112 -8.49 0.95 -20.20
C SER A 112 -7.06 0.42 -20.24
N TYR A 113 -6.47 0.26 -19.08
CA TYR A 113 -5.10 -0.18 -18.90
C TYR A 113 -4.99 -1.12 -17.70
N ASP A 114 -4.18 -2.16 -17.83
CA ASP A 114 -3.85 -3.10 -16.77
C ASP A 114 -2.48 -3.70 -17.05
N MET A 115 -1.49 -3.38 -16.21
CA MET A 115 -0.12 -3.83 -16.36
C MET A 115 0.56 -3.99 -15.00
N THR A 116 1.36 -5.05 -14.86
CA THR A 116 2.21 -5.26 -13.69
C THR A 116 3.67 -4.98 -14.06
N PHE A 117 4.31 -4.17 -13.25
CA PHE A 117 5.72 -3.79 -13.36
C PHE A 117 6.54 -4.52 -12.29
N ASP A 118 7.67 -5.06 -12.71
CA ASP A 118 8.70 -5.60 -11.81
C ASP A 118 9.57 -4.44 -11.30
N LEU A 119 9.49 -4.12 -10.03
CA LEU A 119 10.21 -3.01 -9.40
C LEU A 119 11.72 -3.29 -9.21
N LEU A 120 12.14 -4.53 -9.48
CA LEU A 120 13.55 -4.89 -9.54
C LEU A 120 14.17 -4.57 -10.92
N GLN A 121 13.37 -4.10 -11.88
CA GLN A 121 13.81 -3.71 -13.22
C GLN A 121 13.88 -2.18 -13.35
N ALA A 122 15.02 -1.68 -13.86
CA ALA A 122 15.22 -0.25 -14.08
C ALA A 122 14.21 0.35 -15.08
N SER A 123 13.67 -0.47 -15.98
CA SER A 123 12.65 -0.05 -16.96
C SER A 123 11.30 0.33 -16.33
N SER A 124 11.06 0.01 -15.06
CA SER A 124 9.85 0.40 -14.33
C SER A 124 9.90 1.86 -13.85
N PHE A 125 11.05 2.49 -13.89
CA PHE A 125 11.28 3.83 -13.36
C PHE A 125 11.84 4.79 -14.41
N ASN A 126 11.60 6.09 -14.17
CA ASN A 126 12.38 7.14 -14.81
C ASN A 126 13.80 7.16 -14.24
N PRO A 127 14.87 7.07 -15.06
CA PRO A 127 16.26 7.11 -14.57
C PRO A 127 16.59 8.35 -13.73
N ASN A 128 16.01 9.50 -14.06
CA ASN A 128 16.18 10.72 -13.27
C ASN A 128 15.58 10.60 -11.87
N PHE A 129 14.39 9.97 -11.75
CA PHE A 129 13.79 9.72 -10.45
C PHE A 129 14.65 8.81 -9.58
N VAL A 130 15.20 7.73 -10.16
CA VAL A 130 16.15 6.85 -9.46
C VAL A 130 17.37 7.61 -8.97
N THR A 131 17.98 8.43 -9.85
CA THR A 131 19.17 9.20 -9.51
C THR A 131 18.93 10.20 -8.37
N LEU A 132 17.80 10.90 -8.40
CA LEU A 132 17.43 11.91 -7.40
C LEU A 132 17.08 11.28 -6.04
N ASN A 133 16.68 10.02 -6.03
CA ASN A 133 16.22 9.30 -4.83
C ASN A 133 17.20 8.21 -4.39
N GLY A 134 18.50 8.53 -4.32
CA GLY A 134 19.52 7.67 -3.74
C GLY A 134 20.19 6.70 -4.72
N GLY A 135 19.85 6.75 -6.02
CA GLY A 135 20.56 6.04 -7.09
C GLY A 135 20.35 4.52 -7.13
N SER A 136 19.39 3.98 -6.40
CA SER A 136 19.03 2.56 -6.42
C SER A 136 17.53 2.34 -6.68
N LEU A 137 17.18 1.19 -7.25
CA LEU A 137 15.77 0.83 -7.45
C LEU A 137 15.02 0.69 -6.13
N ALA A 138 15.68 0.18 -5.10
CA ALA A 138 15.10 0.03 -3.78
C ALA A 138 14.75 1.38 -3.14
N SER A 139 15.65 2.38 -3.24
CA SER A 139 15.38 3.72 -2.71
C SER A 139 14.32 4.46 -3.54
N ALA A 140 14.31 4.29 -4.86
CA ALA A 140 13.27 4.84 -5.72
C ALA A 140 11.88 4.22 -5.42
N THR A 141 11.83 2.91 -5.20
CA THR A 141 10.59 2.22 -4.78
C THR A 141 10.10 2.78 -3.45
N ALA A 142 10.97 2.87 -2.45
CA ALA A 142 10.60 3.39 -1.13
C ALA A 142 10.07 4.83 -1.21
N GLU A 143 10.71 5.70 -2.00
CA GLU A 143 10.28 7.09 -2.18
C GLU A 143 8.93 7.18 -2.91
N LEU A 144 8.72 6.37 -3.96
CA LEU A 144 7.46 6.38 -4.71
C LEU A 144 6.27 6.02 -3.83
N PHE A 145 6.39 4.96 -3.01
CA PHE A 145 5.30 4.51 -2.17
C PHE A 145 5.13 5.39 -0.92
N ALA A 146 6.21 5.91 -0.34
CA ALA A 146 6.11 6.95 0.68
C ALA A 146 5.37 8.19 0.15
N GLY A 147 5.66 8.61 -1.08
CA GLY A 147 4.96 9.70 -1.72
C GLY A 147 3.48 9.42 -1.98
N MET A 148 3.10 8.16 -2.24
CA MET A 148 1.68 7.76 -2.33
C MET A 148 1.01 7.79 -0.95
N ASP A 149 1.68 7.27 0.09
CA ASP A 149 1.17 7.28 1.47
C ASP A 149 0.92 8.71 1.97
N ASP A 150 1.80 9.64 1.61
CA ASP A 150 1.72 11.04 1.99
C ASP A 150 0.81 11.88 1.08
N GLY A 151 0.22 11.30 0.02
CA GLY A 151 -0.58 12.03 -0.96
C GLY A 151 0.24 12.98 -1.85
N GLY A 152 1.54 12.71 -2.02
CA GLY A 152 2.45 13.47 -2.88
C GLY A 152 2.61 12.91 -4.29
N ALA A 153 2.08 11.72 -4.57
CA ALA A 153 2.15 11.10 -5.89
C ALA A 153 0.81 11.18 -6.61
N TYR A 154 0.84 11.35 -7.93
CA TYR A 154 -0.38 11.42 -8.74
C TYR A 154 -0.23 10.71 -10.08
N PHE A 155 -1.34 10.10 -10.53
CA PHE A 155 -1.47 9.55 -11.87
C PHE A 155 -1.91 10.66 -12.82
N ASN A 156 -1.26 10.78 -13.99
CA ASN A 156 -1.57 11.81 -14.98
C ASN A 156 -1.66 11.20 -16.37
N ILE A 157 -2.67 11.64 -17.17
CA ILE A 157 -2.83 11.32 -18.58
C ILE A 157 -2.63 12.61 -19.38
N HIS A 158 -1.65 12.58 -20.27
CA HIS A 158 -1.32 13.65 -21.20
C HIS A 158 -1.99 13.41 -22.54
N SER A 159 -2.38 14.47 -23.20
CA SER A 159 -2.99 14.39 -24.53
C SER A 159 -2.37 15.37 -25.52
N SER A 160 -2.76 15.22 -26.78
CA SER A 160 -2.36 16.16 -27.84
C SER A 160 -2.85 17.58 -27.63
N GLU A 161 -3.94 17.78 -26.88
CA GLU A 161 -4.48 19.08 -26.51
C GLU A 161 -3.81 19.64 -25.25
N TYR A 162 -3.48 18.78 -24.30
CA TYR A 162 -2.89 19.13 -23.01
C TYR A 162 -1.62 18.32 -22.75
N GLY A 163 -0.51 18.79 -23.33
CA GLY A 163 0.79 18.13 -23.20
C GLY A 163 1.36 18.13 -21.77
N GLY A 164 0.89 19.04 -20.90
CA GLY A 164 1.23 19.07 -19.47
C GLY A 164 0.41 18.10 -18.61
N GLY A 165 -0.69 17.60 -19.14
CA GLY A 165 -1.68 16.73 -18.49
C GLY A 165 -3.10 17.19 -18.84
N GLU A 166 -4.00 16.26 -19.13
CA GLU A 166 -5.40 16.56 -19.39
C GLU A 166 -6.28 16.18 -18.20
N ILE A 167 -6.04 15.02 -17.62
CA ILE A 167 -6.71 14.57 -16.41
C ILE A 167 -5.69 13.94 -15.46
N ARG A 168 -5.80 14.28 -14.19
CA ARG A 168 -4.97 13.66 -13.14
C ARG A 168 -5.71 13.47 -11.83
N GLY A 169 -5.12 12.68 -10.95
CA GLY A 169 -5.59 12.48 -9.58
C GLY A 169 -4.48 12.00 -8.66
N PHE A 170 -4.49 12.46 -7.41
CA PHE A 170 -3.56 11.97 -6.39
C PHE A 170 -3.93 10.55 -6.00
N LEU A 171 -2.91 9.70 -5.94
CA LEU A 171 -3.00 8.32 -5.49
C LEU A 171 -3.02 8.32 -3.96
N LEU A 172 -4.13 7.88 -3.39
CA LEU A 172 -4.33 7.87 -1.94
C LEU A 172 -4.52 6.44 -1.44
N PRO A 173 -4.01 6.12 -0.25
CA PRO A 173 -4.19 4.80 0.33
C PRO A 173 -5.68 4.43 0.41
N ARG A 174 -6.03 3.27 -0.14
CA ARG A 174 -7.35 2.68 0.09
C ARG A 174 -7.43 2.20 1.53
N SER A 175 -8.37 2.74 2.31
CA SER A 175 -8.62 2.24 3.65
C SER A 175 -9.13 0.79 3.58
N VAL A 176 -8.25 -0.16 3.85
CA VAL A 176 -8.66 -1.55 4.07
C VAL A 176 -9.13 -1.64 5.52
N PRO A 177 -10.38 -2.07 5.79
CA PRO A 177 -10.80 -2.35 7.16
C PRO A 177 -9.81 -3.35 7.77
N GLU A 178 -9.26 -3.01 8.93
CA GLU A 178 -8.30 -3.90 9.60
C GLU A 178 -8.90 -5.30 9.73
N PRO A 179 -8.14 -6.37 9.36
CA PRO A 179 -8.62 -7.72 9.55
C PRO A 179 -9.07 -7.87 11.00
N GLY A 180 -10.18 -8.57 11.22
CA GLY A 180 -10.70 -8.84 12.57
C GLY A 180 -9.73 -9.53 13.55
N SER A 181 -8.46 -9.70 13.15
CA SER A 181 -7.36 -10.19 13.99
C SER A 181 -7.12 -9.35 15.25
N LEU A 182 -7.27 -8.01 15.18
CA LEU A 182 -7.20 -7.16 16.38
C LEU A 182 -8.39 -7.39 17.31
N ALA A 183 -9.59 -7.59 16.75
CA ALA A 183 -10.77 -7.94 17.53
C ALA A 183 -10.61 -9.34 18.15
N LEU A 184 -10.08 -10.32 17.41
CA LEU A 184 -9.77 -11.66 17.93
C LEU A 184 -8.68 -11.62 18.99
N LEU A 185 -7.64 -10.81 18.82
CA LEU A 185 -6.59 -10.62 19.83
C LEU A 185 -7.16 -10.00 21.12
N ALA A 186 -8.02 -8.97 20.98
CA ALA A 186 -8.69 -8.34 22.12
C ALA A 186 -9.62 -9.32 22.85
N LEU A 187 -10.40 -10.13 22.11
CA LEU A 187 -11.24 -11.17 22.67
C LEU A 187 -10.42 -12.26 23.36
N GLY A 188 -9.30 -12.68 22.77
CA GLY A 188 -8.38 -13.63 23.38
C GLY A 188 -7.78 -13.10 24.69
N ALA A 189 -7.32 -11.85 24.70
CA ALA A 189 -6.79 -11.19 25.91
C ALA A 189 -7.88 -11.06 27.00
N ALA A 190 -9.10 -10.70 26.65
CA ALA A 190 -10.23 -10.62 27.60
C ALA A 190 -10.58 -11.99 28.19
N ALA A 191 -10.58 -13.04 27.36
CA ALA A 191 -10.82 -14.41 27.82
C ALA A 191 -9.74 -14.90 28.82
N LEU A 192 -8.47 -14.60 28.53
CA LEU A 192 -7.36 -14.95 29.41
C LEU A 192 -7.43 -14.18 30.74
N ALA A 193 -7.75 -12.87 30.71
CA ALA A 193 -7.95 -12.06 31.91
C ALA A 193 -9.10 -12.58 32.77
N GLY A 194 -10.23 -12.94 32.13
CA GLY A 194 -11.38 -13.54 32.81
C GLY A 194 -11.07 -14.89 33.46
N ALA A 195 -10.28 -15.74 32.77
CA ALA A 195 -9.83 -17.02 33.33
C ALA A 195 -8.90 -16.84 34.52
N ALA A 196 -7.98 -15.87 34.44
CA ALA A 196 -7.04 -15.56 35.54
C ALA A 196 -7.80 -15.01 36.78
N HIS A 197 -8.80 -14.14 36.55
CA HIS A 197 -9.63 -13.60 37.62
C HIS A 197 -10.41 -14.72 38.36
N ARG A 198 -11.06 -15.64 37.60
CA ARG A 198 -11.80 -16.79 38.15
C ARG A 198 -10.90 -17.73 38.95
N ARG A 199 -9.61 -17.92 38.54
CA ARG A 199 -8.62 -18.71 39.28
C ARG A 199 -8.22 -18.06 40.61
N ARG A 200 -8.09 -16.74 40.66
CA ARG A 200 -7.81 -15.98 41.90
C ARG A 200 -8.99 -16.06 42.87
N ALA A 201 -10.21 -15.82 42.43
CA ALA A 201 -11.40 -15.91 43.25
C ALA A 201 -11.64 -17.31 43.89
N ARG A 202 -11.17 -18.37 43.22
CA ARG A 202 -11.24 -19.76 43.79
C ARG A 202 -10.13 -20.08 44.78
N ARG A 203 -9.09 -19.27 44.91
CA ARG A 203 -7.94 -19.48 45.81
C ARG A 203 -8.05 -18.71 47.12
N GLU A 204 -9.04 -17.86 47.30
CA GLU A 204 -9.34 -17.24 48.59
C GLU A 204 -10.33 -18.14 49.35
N PRO A 205 -9.86 -19.02 50.26
CA PRO A 205 -10.73 -19.75 51.16
C PRO A 205 -11.23 -18.76 52.19
N GLY A 206 -12.53 -18.71 52.41
CA GLY A 206 -13.19 -17.79 53.31
C GLY A 206 -12.53 -17.78 54.67
N ALA A 207 -11.97 -16.64 55.05
CA ALA A 207 -11.70 -16.29 56.41
C ALA A 207 -13.03 -15.90 57.09
N GLN A 208 -13.74 -16.90 57.58
CA GLN A 208 -14.82 -16.71 58.54
C GLN A 208 -14.60 -17.75 59.63
N GLY A 209 -14.12 -17.28 60.78
CA GLY A 209 -14.08 -17.93 62.05
C GLY A 209 -14.19 -16.88 63.13
#